data_73df1a8f9676e6a0abb9b5ccca2ac5d1
#
_entry.id   73df1a8f9676e6a0abb9b5ccca2ac5d1
#
_cell.length_a   1.000
_cell.length_b   1.000
_cell.length_c   1.000
_cell.angle_alpha   90.00
_cell.angle_beta   90.00
_cell.angle_gamma   90.00
#
_symmetry.space_group_name_H-M   'P 1'
#
loop_
_entity.id
_entity.type
_entity.pdbx_description
1 polymer ?
#
loop_
_entity_poly.entity_id
_entity_poly.type
_entity_poly.pdbx_seq_one_letter_code
_entity_poly.pdbx_strand_id
1 'polypeptide(L)'
;MKQFINYYRVSTRRQGDSGLGLAAQERDIDLYLSTYAETPWEVIGEFTDIKSGKDDDRPELQKAIELAEKTGAVLLVAKLDRLSRKVSFISAIMERKRLNLTVASF
;
A
#
# COMPACT_ATOMS: atom_id res chain seq x y z
N MET A 1 -13.99 1.31 14.84
CA MET A 1 -13.94 1.37 13.39
C MET A 1 -12.55 0.97 12.92
N LYS A 2 -12.46 0.04 11.98
CA LYS A 2 -11.17 -0.37 11.41
C LYS A 2 -10.66 0.69 10.45
N GLN A 3 -9.40 1.10 10.63
CA GLN A 3 -8.80 2.15 9.81
C GLN A 3 -7.75 1.57 8.88
N PHE A 4 -7.75 2.04 7.64
CA PHE A 4 -6.83 1.60 6.60
C PHE A 4 -6.08 2.78 6.01
N ILE A 5 -4.85 2.51 5.58
CA ILE A 5 -4.03 3.44 4.82
C ILE A 5 -3.65 2.73 3.54
N ASN A 6 -4.06 3.28 2.39
CA ASN A 6 -3.80 2.66 1.10
C ASN A 6 -2.48 3.16 0.53
N TYR A 7 -1.67 2.24 0.05
CA TYR A 7 -0.42 2.58 -0.61
C TYR A 7 -0.38 2.03 -2.02
N TYR A 8 0.01 2.88 -2.96
CA TYR A 8 0.12 2.55 -4.37
C TYR A 8 1.52 2.86 -4.88
N ARG A 9 1.98 2.08 -5.85
CA ARG A 9 3.24 2.37 -6.52
C ARG A 9 3.10 2.13 -8.01
N VAL A 10 3.41 3.15 -8.80
CA VAL A 10 3.36 3.08 -10.27
C VAL A 10 4.73 3.44 -10.84
N SER A 11 5.05 2.88 -12.01
CA SER A 11 6.36 3.13 -12.63
C SER A 11 6.42 4.49 -13.32
N THR A 12 5.30 4.94 -13.90
CA THR A 12 5.18 6.24 -14.52
C THR A 12 3.72 6.68 -14.45
N ARG A 13 3.47 7.97 -14.71
CA ARG A 13 2.10 8.47 -14.78
C ARG A 13 1.29 7.78 -15.87
N ARG A 14 1.94 7.42 -16.97
CA ARG A 14 1.25 6.73 -18.07
C ARG A 14 0.76 5.35 -17.68
N GLN A 15 1.50 4.65 -16.82
CA GLN A 15 1.06 3.33 -16.36
C GLN A 15 -0.15 3.42 -15.45
N GLY A 16 -0.34 4.54 -14.78
CA GLY A 16 -1.56 4.79 -14.04
C GLY A 16 -2.80 4.80 -14.92
N ASP A 17 -2.64 5.16 -16.19
CA ASP A 17 -3.75 5.23 -17.14
C ASP A 17 -3.99 3.93 -17.90
N SER A 18 -3.09 2.96 -17.81
CA SER A 18 -3.12 1.74 -18.64
C SER A 18 -3.92 0.59 -18.05
N GLY A 19 -4.42 0.73 -16.83
CA GLY A 19 -5.12 -0.35 -16.15
C GLY A 19 -4.20 -1.37 -15.47
N LEU A 20 -2.90 -1.37 -15.78
CA LEU A 20 -1.91 -2.20 -15.11
C LEU A 20 -1.22 -1.46 -13.95
N GLY A 21 -1.49 -0.19 -13.83
CA GLY A 21 -0.90 0.66 -12.79
C GLY A 21 -1.89 0.99 -11.68
N LEU A 22 -2.13 2.29 -11.48
CA LEU A 22 -2.89 2.78 -10.35
C LEU A 22 -4.34 2.26 -10.32
N ALA A 23 -5.03 2.29 -11.46
CA ALA A 23 -6.44 1.86 -11.50
C ALA A 23 -6.61 0.40 -11.09
N ALA A 24 -5.70 -0.48 -11.52
CA ALA A 24 -5.74 -1.88 -11.15
C ALA A 24 -5.50 -2.07 -9.65
N GLN A 25 -4.57 -1.32 -9.08
CA GLN A 25 -4.30 -1.39 -7.64
C GLN A 25 -5.48 -0.86 -6.83
N GLU A 26 -6.08 0.23 -7.25
CA GLU A 26 -7.28 0.78 -6.60
C GLU A 26 -8.43 -0.21 -6.62
N ARG A 27 -8.64 -0.88 -7.75
CA ARG A 27 -9.69 -1.90 -7.87
C ARG A 27 -9.46 -3.06 -6.91
N ASP A 28 -8.21 -3.56 -6.81
CA ASP A 28 -7.90 -4.67 -5.92
C ASP A 28 -8.13 -4.28 -4.46
N ILE A 29 -7.77 -3.08 -4.08
CA ILE A 29 -7.95 -2.58 -2.72
C ILE A 29 -9.44 -2.36 -2.42
N ASP A 30 -10.18 -1.78 -3.34
CA ASP A 30 -11.62 -1.58 -3.16
C ASP A 30 -12.34 -2.91 -3.02
N LEU A 31 -11.96 -3.89 -3.81
CA LEU A 31 -12.55 -5.22 -3.73
C LEU A 31 -12.26 -5.87 -2.37
N TYR A 32 -11.03 -5.74 -1.88
CA TYR A 32 -10.67 -6.24 -0.56
C TYR A 32 -11.53 -5.58 0.52
N LEU A 33 -11.63 -4.26 0.50
CA LEU A 33 -12.37 -3.51 1.52
C LEU A 33 -13.85 -3.88 1.53
N SER A 34 -14.46 -4.04 0.34
CA SER A 34 -15.87 -4.36 0.25
C SER A 34 -16.18 -5.83 0.55
N THR A 35 -15.20 -6.73 0.41
CA THR A 35 -15.41 -8.17 0.54
C THR A 35 -14.91 -8.71 1.88
N TYR A 36 -13.71 -8.32 2.30
CA TYR A 36 -13.02 -8.94 3.44
C TYR A 36 -12.88 -8.05 4.66
N ALA A 37 -12.90 -6.74 4.50
CA ALA A 37 -12.71 -5.85 5.64
C ALA A 37 -13.93 -5.87 6.55
N GLU A 38 -13.69 -5.93 7.86
CA GLU A 38 -14.77 -5.86 8.82
C GLU A 38 -15.38 -4.46 8.84
N THR A 39 -16.70 -4.40 8.77
CA THR A 39 -17.42 -3.13 8.86
C THR A 39 -17.71 -2.79 10.32
N PRO A 40 -17.73 -1.51 10.68
CA PRO A 40 -17.39 -0.38 9.82
C PRO A 40 -15.89 -0.20 9.63
N TRP A 41 -15.49 0.33 8.48
CA TRP A 41 -14.11 0.66 8.18
C TRP A 41 -14.01 2.03 7.50
N GLU A 42 -12.81 2.63 7.56
CA GLU A 42 -12.55 3.86 6.84
C GLU A 42 -11.11 3.90 6.35
N VAL A 43 -10.87 4.61 5.26
CA VAL A 43 -9.53 4.87 4.74
C VAL A 43 -9.12 6.25 5.24
N ILE A 44 -8.09 6.31 6.06
CA ILE A 44 -7.64 7.57 6.68
C ILE A 44 -6.49 8.23 5.91
N GLY A 45 -5.94 7.56 4.91
CA GLY A 45 -4.87 8.13 4.09
C GLY A 45 -4.63 7.30 2.84
N GLU A 46 -4.21 7.98 1.79
CA GLU A 46 -3.79 7.33 0.54
C GLU A 46 -2.46 7.94 0.11
N PHE A 47 -1.50 7.09 -0.22
CA PHE A 47 -0.16 7.50 -0.59
C PHE A 47 0.26 6.79 -1.86
N THR A 48 0.85 7.53 -2.79
CA THR A 48 1.28 7.00 -4.07
C THR A 48 2.71 7.42 -4.36
N ASP A 49 3.58 6.46 -4.60
CA ASP A 49 4.93 6.71 -5.09
C ASP A 49 5.00 6.41 -6.58
N ILE A 50 5.74 7.25 -7.30
CA ILE A 50 6.03 7.04 -8.71
C ILE A 50 7.48 6.58 -8.81
N LYS A 51 7.71 5.44 -9.45
CA LYS A 51 9.06 4.91 -9.62
C LYS A 51 9.86 5.83 -10.54
N SER A 52 10.92 6.41 -10.01
CA SER A 52 11.74 7.40 -10.74
C SER A 52 13.18 6.94 -10.88
N GLY A 53 13.41 5.74 -11.35
CA GLY A 53 14.74 5.24 -11.61
C GLY A 53 15.55 4.74 -10.43
N LYS A 54 15.23 5.16 -9.21
CA LYS A 54 15.85 4.63 -7.99
C LYS A 54 14.82 3.85 -7.21
N ASP A 55 15.05 2.55 -7.04
CA ASP A 55 14.07 1.65 -6.43
C ASP A 55 13.79 1.94 -4.96
N ASP A 56 14.72 2.56 -4.26
CA ASP A 56 14.60 2.77 -2.82
C ASP A 56 14.03 4.13 -2.45
N ASP A 57 13.79 5.00 -3.43
CA ASP A 57 13.23 6.32 -3.16
C ASP A 57 11.70 6.25 -3.10
N ARG A 58 11.20 6.16 -1.88
CA ARG A 58 9.76 5.99 -1.62
C ARG A 58 9.30 6.89 -0.48
N PRO A 59 9.30 8.20 -0.69
CA PRO A 59 8.91 9.13 0.37
C PRO A 59 7.46 8.93 0.83
N GLU A 60 6.56 8.58 -0.08
CA GLU A 60 5.15 8.38 0.29
C GLU A 60 4.95 7.08 1.08
N LEU A 61 5.71 6.02 0.77
CA LEU A 61 5.66 4.81 1.57
C LEU A 61 6.12 5.08 3.00
N GLN A 62 7.18 5.87 3.17
CA GLN A 62 7.67 6.22 4.49
C GLN A 62 6.60 6.96 5.30
N LYS A 63 5.91 7.90 4.68
CA LYS A 63 4.80 8.61 5.31
C LYS A 63 3.66 7.67 5.70
N ALA A 64 3.32 6.74 4.80
CA ALA A 64 2.27 5.76 5.06
C ALA A 64 2.62 4.85 6.25
N ILE A 65 3.85 4.38 6.31
CA ILE A 65 4.33 3.55 7.41
C ILE A 65 4.26 4.31 8.74
N GLU A 66 4.74 5.54 8.75
CA GLU A 66 4.72 6.37 9.96
C GLU A 66 3.30 6.61 10.46
N LEU A 67 2.38 6.92 9.55
CA LEU A 67 0.99 7.12 9.92
C LEU A 67 0.36 5.83 10.44
N ALA A 68 0.63 4.70 9.80
CA ALA A 68 0.12 3.42 10.24
C ALA A 68 0.62 3.04 11.64
N GLU A 69 1.90 3.26 11.90
CA GLU A 69 2.46 2.97 13.22
C GLU A 69 1.92 3.91 14.30
N LYS A 70 1.70 5.17 13.94
CA LYS A 70 1.20 6.18 14.88
C LYS A 70 -0.27 5.95 15.25
N THR A 71 -1.09 5.54 14.29
CA THR A 71 -2.53 5.41 14.47
C THR A 71 -3.00 4.00 14.78
N GLY A 72 -2.17 3.00 14.51
CA GLY A 72 -2.58 1.60 14.58
C GLY A 72 -3.35 1.14 13.35
N ALA A 73 -3.53 1.99 12.34
CA ALA A 73 -4.23 1.63 11.13
C ALA A 73 -3.46 0.58 10.32
N VAL A 74 -4.20 -0.15 9.48
CA VAL A 74 -3.61 -1.19 8.62
C VAL A 74 -3.07 -0.55 7.35
N LEU A 75 -1.80 -0.81 7.04
CA LEU A 75 -1.23 -0.43 5.74
C LEU A 75 -1.65 -1.47 4.71
N LEU A 76 -2.39 -1.03 3.70
CA LEU A 76 -2.99 -1.91 2.70
C LEU A 76 -2.35 -1.66 1.34
N VAL A 77 -1.82 -2.73 0.74
CA VAL A 77 -1.22 -2.70 -0.59
C VAL A 77 -1.92 -3.71 -1.48
N ALA A 78 -1.96 -3.44 -2.78
CA ALA A 78 -2.65 -4.34 -3.71
C ALA A 78 -1.94 -5.67 -3.84
N LYS A 79 -0.61 -5.65 -4.00
CA LYS A 79 0.23 -6.85 -4.13
C LYS A 79 1.59 -6.57 -3.51
N LEU A 80 2.27 -7.62 -3.04
CA LEU A 80 3.61 -7.48 -2.45
C LEU A 80 4.63 -6.89 -3.42
N ASP A 81 4.56 -7.24 -4.71
CA ASP A 81 5.49 -6.72 -5.70
C ASP A 81 5.31 -5.22 -5.94
N ARG A 82 4.15 -4.66 -5.57
CA ARG A 82 3.94 -3.19 -5.58
C ARG A 82 4.62 -2.53 -4.39
N LEU A 83 4.80 -3.27 -3.31
CA LEU A 83 5.57 -2.77 -2.17
C LEU A 83 7.06 -2.80 -2.50
N SER A 84 7.59 -3.94 -2.93
CA SER A 84 8.97 -4.09 -3.38
C SER A 84 9.17 -5.45 -4.03
N ARG A 85 10.20 -5.56 -4.88
CA ARG A 85 10.67 -6.84 -5.37
C ARG A 85 11.88 -7.33 -4.58
N LYS A 86 12.43 -6.51 -3.70
CA LYS A 86 13.57 -6.90 -2.86
C LYS A 86 13.08 -7.58 -1.59
N VAL A 87 13.44 -8.84 -1.41
CA VAL A 87 13.03 -9.62 -0.25
C VAL A 87 13.52 -8.98 1.05
N SER A 88 14.74 -8.48 1.06
CA SER A 88 15.30 -7.82 2.25
C SER A 88 14.50 -6.60 2.67
N PHE A 89 14.03 -5.82 1.71
CA PHE A 89 13.21 -4.64 1.99
C PHE A 89 11.85 -5.04 2.58
N ILE A 90 11.21 -6.04 1.98
CA ILE A 90 9.92 -6.55 2.46
C ILE A 90 10.08 -7.13 3.87
N SER A 91 11.12 -7.91 4.11
CA SER A 91 11.39 -8.49 5.42
C SER A 91 11.58 -7.42 6.50
N ALA A 92 12.34 -6.37 6.16
CA ALA A 92 12.56 -5.27 7.10
C ALA A 92 11.26 -4.57 7.48
N ILE A 93 10.36 -4.39 6.52
CA ILE A 93 9.05 -3.79 6.80
C ILE A 93 8.20 -4.72 7.66
N MET A 94 8.17 -6.00 7.36
CA MET A 94 7.38 -6.99 8.11
C MET A 94 7.88 -7.20 9.53
N GLU A 95 9.14 -6.90 9.80
CA GLU A 95 9.71 -7.00 11.14
C GLU A 95 9.35 -5.82 12.05
N ARG A 96 8.75 -4.77 11.51
CA ARG A 96 8.34 -3.62 12.31
C ARG A 96 7.16 -4.02 13.20
N LYS A 97 7.37 -4.02 14.50
CA LYS A 97 6.40 -4.56 15.47
C LYS A 97 5.09 -3.77 15.54
N ARG A 98 5.13 -2.48 15.25
CA ARG A 98 3.95 -1.62 15.33
C ARG A 98 3.20 -1.50 14.00
N LEU A 99 3.73 -2.10 12.94
CA LEU A 99 3.14 -1.99 11.62
C LEU A 99 2.23 -3.17 11.33
N ASN A 100 0.99 -2.88 10.99
CA ASN A 100 0.04 -3.87 10.49
C ASN A 100 0.00 -3.74 8.97
N LEU A 101 0.47 -4.76 8.26
CA LEU A 101 0.50 -4.77 6.81
C LEU A 101 -0.44 -5.84 6.27
N THR A 102 -1.25 -5.49 5.30
CA THR A 102 -2.15 -6.42 4.62
C THR A 102 -2.01 -6.28 3.11
N VAL A 103 -2.04 -7.40 2.41
CA VAL A 103 -2.00 -7.46 0.95
C VAL A 103 -3.40 -7.81 0.45
N ALA A 104 -3.95 -6.96 -0.42
CA ALA A 104 -5.33 -7.11 -0.89
C ALA A 104 -5.51 -8.28 -1.86
N SER A 105 -4.50 -8.57 -2.66
CA SER A 105 -4.56 -9.60 -3.69
C SER A 105 -3.54 -10.69 -3.45
N PHE A 106 -3.94 -11.91 -3.71
CA PHE A 106 -3.08 -13.08 -3.53
C PHE A 106 -2.46 -13.55 -4.83
#